data_edca9caeb4fb57ff0525dbea1c9b228c
#
_entry.id   edca9caeb4fb57ff0525dbea1c9b228c
#
_cell.length_a   1.000
_cell.length_b   1.000
_cell.length_c   1.000
_cell.angle_alpha   90.00
_cell.angle_beta   90.00
_cell.angle_gamma   90.00
#
_symmetry.space_group_name_H-M   'P 1'
#
loop_
_entity.id
_entity.type
_entity.pdbx_description
1 polymer ?
#
loop_
_entity_poly.entity_id
_entity_poly.type
_entity_poly.pdbx_seq_one_letter_code
_entity_poly.pdbx_strand_id
1 'polypeptide(L)'
;MTNQYPRLRSHIRKRKSGKVVIYYTYDRRPEGESDIPLGTDYEEALRKWDEIHNRAPRIAGTLQEAFDGWRRDMLPTYENAETRRGYEKHLRRLEPVFGPSTWDAVEMSDLKGYLKARGGKTQANREMSLLSIVWNWARTEGFTKLPFPAAGMERSKWKNKEQARRFKVSDELFALVYAQADQVLRDCMDLATATGMRLTDCRTILLPRSDTLTLEASKTGKEADFDISLSAVLPELLARRRSLKAPHLMLLSTPTGRPVSQRMLRTRWDEARAAAAKSLDEQADHTEGEERERLQSLAAAVRKMFLRDMRKRASDLADSDEAAAELLQHSDIRLTRRHYRTTATKLKPVR
;
A
#
# COMPACT_ATOMS: atom_id res chain seq x y z
N MET A 1 6.30 21.43 -16.52
CA MET A 1 6.94 20.49 -17.47
C MET A 1 8.22 20.00 -16.81
N THR A 2 8.27 18.75 -16.43
CA THR A 2 9.50 18.11 -15.91
C THR A 2 10.51 18.03 -17.05
N ASN A 3 11.68 18.64 -16.86
CA ASN A 3 12.74 18.63 -17.85
C ASN A 3 13.16 17.17 -18.11
N GLN A 4 12.88 16.63 -19.28
CA GLN A 4 13.15 15.24 -19.67
C GLN A 4 14.65 14.90 -19.58
N TYR A 5 15.51 15.93 -19.73
CA TYR A 5 16.98 15.81 -19.64
C TYR A 5 17.52 16.77 -18.58
N PRO A 6 17.57 16.35 -17.30
CA PRO A 6 18.11 17.18 -16.23
C PRO A 6 19.54 17.61 -16.52
N ARG A 7 19.90 18.85 -16.18
CA ARG A 7 21.24 19.44 -16.40
C ARG A 7 21.68 19.63 -17.86
N LEU A 8 20.86 19.23 -18.85
CA LEU A 8 21.10 19.58 -20.26
C LEU A 8 20.65 21.01 -20.52
N ARG A 9 21.56 21.85 -21.00
CA ARG A 9 21.31 23.25 -21.37
C ARG A 9 21.63 23.49 -22.82
N SER A 10 20.91 24.40 -23.44
CA SER A 10 21.18 24.88 -24.79
C SER A 10 21.39 26.39 -24.82
N HIS A 11 22.40 26.85 -25.58
CA HIS A 11 22.71 28.26 -25.82
C HIS A 11 22.70 28.54 -27.31
N ILE A 12 21.90 29.53 -27.72
CA ILE A 12 21.82 29.94 -29.12
C ILE A 12 22.80 31.10 -29.37
N ARG A 13 23.68 30.95 -30.34
CA ARG A 13 24.60 32.01 -30.77
C ARG A 13 24.44 32.29 -32.27
N LYS A 14 24.30 33.57 -32.62
CA LYS A 14 24.33 34.06 -34.01
C LYS A 14 25.76 34.43 -34.36
N ARG A 15 26.36 33.77 -35.34
CA ARG A 15 27.71 34.08 -35.84
C ARG A 15 27.69 35.35 -36.70
N LYS A 16 28.84 36.02 -36.89
CA LYS A 16 28.99 37.19 -37.77
C LYS A 16 28.51 36.94 -39.21
N SER A 17 28.57 35.69 -39.66
CA SER A 17 28.05 35.21 -40.95
C SER A 17 26.52 35.11 -41.03
N GLY A 18 25.77 35.49 -39.98
CA GLY A 18 24.32 35.34 -39.90
C GLY A 18 23.85 33.92 -39.51
N LYS A 19 24.72 32.92 -39.50
CA LYS A 19 24.38 31.54 -39.15
C LYS A 19 24.10 31.42 -37.64
N VAL A 20 22.92 30.83 -37.32
CA VAL A 20 22.52 30.49 -35.93
C VAL A 20 23.07 29.11 -35.59
N VAL A 21 23.76 28.99 -34.46
CA VAL A 21 24.31 27.72 -33.94
C VAL A 21 23.82 27.53 -32.52
N ILE A 22 23.32 26.34 -32.25
CA ILE A 22 22.90 25.92 -30.91
C ILE A 22 24.08 25.12 -30.28
N TYR A 23 24.49 25.52 -29.09
CA TYR A 23 25.51 24.83 -28.32
C TYR A 23 24.83 24.14 -27.13
N TYR A 24 25.14 22.89 -26.92
CA TYR A 24 24.64 22.09 -25.79
C TYR A 24 25.74 21.95 -24.74
N THR A 25 25.35 22.07 -23.45
CA THR A 25 26.25 21.93 -22.32
C THR A 25 25.61 21.11 -21.21
N TYR A 26 26.41 20.40 -20.44
CA TYR A 26 26.00 19.76 -19.19
C TYR A 26 26.29 20.68 -18.01
N ASP A 27 25.27 21.03 -17.22
CA ASP A 27 25.35 21.98 -16.12
C ASP A 27 26.01 21.34 -14.88
N ARG A 28 27.22 21.78 -14.51
CA ARG A 28 27.94 21.38 -13.32
C ARG A 28 28.03 22.47 -12.25
N ARG A 29 27.30 23.56 -12.41
CA ARG A 29 27.29 24.65 -11.42
C ARG A 29 26.79 24.24 -10.04
N PRO A 30 25.83 23.28 -9.89
CA PRO A 30 25.46 22.77 -8.57
C PRO A 30 26.62 22.09 -7.83
N GLU A 31 27.68 21.69 -8.54
CA GLU A 31 28.89 21.06 -7.98
C GLU A 31 30.01 22.09 -7.81
N GLY A 32 29.80 23.37 -8.16
CA GLY A 32 30.80 24.42 -8.14
C GLY A 32 31.84 24.32 -9.26
N GLU A 33 31.55 23.51 -10.31
CA GLU A 33 32.44 23.25 -11.42
C GLU A 33 31.94 23.90 -12.73
N SER A 34 32.83 23.97 -13.73
CA SER A 34 32.50 24.52 -15.05
C SER A 34 31.63 23.56 -15.86
N ASP A 35 30.68 24.09 -16.65
CA ASP A 35 29.82 23.32 -17.55
C ASP A 35 30.66 22.53 -18.57
N ILE A 36 30.25 21.30 -18.86
CA ILE A 36 30.91 20.46 -19.86
C ILE A 36 30.26 20.69 -21.24
N PRO A 37 31.01 21.03 -22.28
CA PRO A 37 30.46 21.20 -23.63
C PRO A 37 30.10 19.83 -24.25
N LEU A 38 28.87 19.72 -24.74
CA LEU A 38 28.34 18.51 -25.37
C LEU A 38 28.39 18.56 -26.90
N GLY A 39 28.61 19.76 -27.46
CA GLY A 39 28.68 19.96 -28.92
C GLY A 39 27.52 20.82 -29.47
N THR A 40 27.32 20.75 -30.79
CA THR A 40 26.29 21.53 -31.51
C THR A 40 25.25 20.65 -32.20
N ASP A 41 25.47 19.35 -32.27
CA ASP A 41 24.50 18.35 -32.73
C ASP A 41 23.69 17.83 -31.55
N TYR A 42 22.38 17.75 -31.71
CA TYR A 42 21.46 17.42 -30.63
C TYR A 42 21.53 15.93 -30.23
N GLU A 43 21.62 15.04 -31.22
CA GLU A 43 21.68 13.59 -30.94
C GLU A 43 23.02 13.20 -30.30
N GLU A 44 24.12 13.78 -30.80
CA GLU A 44 25.45 13.61 -30.22
C GLU A 44 25.51 14.21 -28.80
N ALA A 45 24.87 15.35 -28.59
CA ALA A 45 24.79 15.99 -27.28
C ALA A 45 23.97 15.14 -26.29
N LEU A 46 22.88 14.52 -26.73
CA LEU A 46 22.13 13.58 -25.90
C LEU A 46 22.92 12.34 -25.54
N ARG A 47 23.66 11.77 -26.49
CA ARG A 47 24.53 10.61 -26.21
C ARG A 47 25.62 10.96 -25.19
N LYS A 48 26.30 12.09 -25.35
CA LYS A 48 27.30 12.57 -24.38
C LYS A 48 26.67 12.92 -23.02
N TRP A 49 25.47 13.50 -23.03
CA TRP A 49 24.70 13.76 -21.81
C TRP A 49 24.41 12.46 -21.06
N ASP A 50 23.93 11.44 -21.78
CA ASP A 50 23.64 10.11 -21.22
C ASP A 50 24.91 9.47 -20.62
N GLU A 51 26.01 9.56 -21.34
CA GLU A 51 27.31 9.11 -20.88
C GLU A 51 27.79 9.82 -19.62
N ILE A 52 27.53 11.11 -19.45
CA ILE A 52 27.93 11.91 -18.29
C ILE A 52 26.93 11.76 -17.16
N HIS A 53 25.64 11.88 -17.47
CA HIS A 53 24.57 11.90 -16.48
C HIS A 53 24.32 10.53 -15.84
N ASN A 54 24.43 9.47 -16.63
CA ASN A 54 24.30 8.10 -16.19
C ASN A 54 25.67 7.48 -15.78
N ARG A 55 26.79 8.16 -16.04
CA ARG A 55 28.08 7.95 -15.38
C ARG A 55 28.17 8.75 -14.07
N ALA A 56 27.19 8.65 -13.18
CA ALA A 56 27.54 8.70 -11.76
C ALA A 56 28.69 7.67 -11.56
N PRO A 57 29.75 7.95 -10.78
CA PRO A 57 30.82 6.99 -10.64
C PRO A 57 30.15 5.66 -10.25
N ARG A 58 30.16 4.70 -11.18
CA ARG A 58 29.87 3.31 -10.86
C ARG A 58 31.00 2.95 -9.91
N ILE A 59 30.73 3.08 -8.63
CA ILE A 59 31.61 2.56 -7.61
C ILE A 59 31.43 1.06 -7.73
N ALA A 60 32.25 0.46 -8.60
CA ALA A 60 32.25 -0.96 -8.83
C ALA A 60 32.42 -1.66 -7.47
N GLY A 61 31.52 -2.62 -7.20
CA GLY A 61 31.54 -3.36 -5.95
C GLY A 61 30.71 -2.74 -4.81
N THR A 62 29.86 -1.77 -5.07
CA THR A 62 28.93 -1.25 -4.05
C THR A 62 27.51 -1.79 -4.21
N LEU A 63 26.69 -1.65 -3.15
CA LEU A 63 25.28 -2.03 -3.19
C LEU A 63 24.47 -1.17 -4.17
N GLN A 64 24.91 0.05 -4.51
CA GLN A 64 24.23 0.90 -5.48
C GLN A 64 24.12 0.22 -6.85
N GLU A 65 25.20 -0.42 -7.29
CA GLU A 65 25.19 -1.15 -8.55
C GLU A 65 24.16 -2.27 -8.57
N ALA A 66 23.99 -2.97 -7.44
CA ALA A 66 22.97 -3.99 -7.30
C ALA A 66 21.56 -3.41 -7.24
N PHE A 67 21.34 -2.28 -6.57
CA PHE A 67 20.05 -1.60 -6.56
C PHE A 67 19.63 -1.18 -7.98
N ASP A 68 20.55 -0.62 -8.75
CA ASP A 68 20.30 -0.20 -10.13
C ASP A 68 20.04 -1.39 -11.04
N GLY A 69 20.84 -2.44 -10.94
CA GLY A 69 20.66 -3.68 -11.69
C GLY A 69 19.32 -4.35 -11.35
N TRP A 70 19.01 -4.52 -10.08
CA TRP A 70 17.76 -5.14 -9.64
C TRP A 70 16.52 -4.33 -10.08
N ARG A 71 16.62 -2.99 -10.01
CA ARG A 71 15.55 -2.09 -10.49
C ARG A 71 15.32 -2.26 -11.98
N ARG A 72 16.37 -2.40 -12.77
CA ARG A 72 16.29 -2.57 -14.22
C ARG A 72 15.77 -3.94 -14.62
N ASP A 73 16.30 -5.00 -14.00
CA ASP A 73 16.13 -6.37 -14.48
C ASP A 73 14.99 -7.12 -13.76
N MET A 74 14.86 -6.93 -12.44
CA MET A 74 13.89 -7.68 -11.63
C MET A 74 12.58 -6.93 -11.33
N LEU A 75 12.66 -5.63 -11.08
CA LEU A 75 11.44 -4.87 -10.71
C LEU A 75 10.35 -4.92 -11.79
N PRO A 76 10.64 -4.87 -13.09
CA PRO A 76 9.63 -4.99 -14.15
C PRO A 76 8.95 -6.37 -14.21
N THR A 77 9.61 -7.43 -13.74
CA THR A 77 9.07 -8.81 -13.80
C THR A 77 7.90 -9.03 -12.84
N TYR A 78 7.71 -8.16 -11.85
CA TYR A 78 6.55 -8.23 -10.96
C TYR A 78 5.31 -7.72 -11.68
N GLU A 79 4.34 -8.58 -11.94
CA GLU A 79 3.08 -8.24 -12.63
C GLU A 79 2.28 -7.18 -11.90
N ASN A 80 2.20 -7.27 -10.56
CA ASN A 80 1.38 -6.37 -9.75
C ASN A 80 2.02 -4.97 -9.62
N ALA A 81 1.35 -3.96 -10.16
CA ALA A 81 1.81 -2.57 -10.14
C ALA A 81 1.99 -2.00 -8.71
N GLU A 82 1.17 -2.42 -7.74
CA GLU A 82 1.31 -1.97 -6.34
C GLU A 82 2.56 -2.58 -5.70
N THR A 83 2.91 -3.82 -6.04
CA THR A 83 4.17 -4.45 -5.61
C THR A 83 5.36 -3.67 -6.16
N ARG A 84 5.36 -3.33 -7.45
CA ARG A 84 6.43 -2.51 -8.05
C ARG A 84 6.57 -1.16 -7.37
N ARG A 85 5.46 -0.44 -7.15
CA ARG A 85 5.47 0.85 -6.44
C ARG A 85 5.98 0.71 -5.00
N GLY A 86 5.60 -0.36 -4.32
CA GLY A 86 6.06 -0.67 -2.96
C GLY A 86 7.56 -0.88 -2.90
N TYR A 87 8.10 -1.70 -3.79
CA TYR A 87 9.54 -1.95 -3.87
C TYR A 87 10.33 -0.70 -4.25
N GLU A 88 9.86 0.07 -5.24
CA GLU A 88 10.49 1.33 -5.60
C GLU A 88 10.54 2.31 -4.43
N LYS A 89 9.46 2.41 -3.64
CA LYS A 89 9.44 3.22 -2.42
C LYS A 89 10.45 2.74 -1.38
N HIS A 90 10.64 1.42 -1.24
CA HIS A 90 11.61 0.85 -0.30
C HIS A 90 13.04 1.07 -0.79
N LEU A 91 13.33 0.90 -2.09
CA LEU A 91 14.64 1.19 -2.68
C LEU A 91 15.07 2.62 -2.38
N ARG A 92 14.22 3.61 -2.68
CA ARG A 92 14.50 5.04 -2.38
C ARG A 92 14.86 5.33 -0.92
N ARG A 93 14.52 4.43 0.00
CA ARG A 93 14.89 4.55 1.42
C ARG A 93 16.18 3.82 1.75
N LEU A 94 16.46 2.73 1.05
CA LEU A 94 17.66 1.92 1.25
C LEU A 94 18.89 2.52 0.58
N GLU A 95 18.73 3.06 -0.62
CA GLU A 95 19.82 3.61 -1.44
C GLU A 95 20.68 4.66 -0.74
N PRO A 96 20.13 5.70 -0.09
CA PRO A 96 20.94 6.71 0.58
C PRO A 96 21.78 6.15 1.75
N VAL A 97 21.34 5.02 2.32
CA VAL A 97 21.98 4.43 3.52
C VAL A 97 22.97 3.34 3.13
N PHE A 98 22.59 2.43 2.26
CA PHE A 98 23.38 1.25 1.93
C PHE A 98 24.05 1.34 0.55
N GLY A 99 23.51 2.16 -0.36
CA GLY A 99 24.03 2.26 -1.74
C GLY A 99 25.53 2.52 -1.83
N PRO A 100 26.08 3.49 -1.09
CA PRO A 100 27.51 3.80 -1.12
C PRO A 100 28.42 2.73 -0.50
N SER A 101 27.87 1.79 0.27
CA SER A 101 28.63 0.79 1.00
C SER A 101 29.13 -0.34 0.08
N THR A 102 30.32 -0.84 0.35
CA THR A 102 30.81 -2.09 -0.22
C THR A 102 30.17 -3.29 0.48
N TRP A 103 30.22 -4.45 -0.16
CA TRP A 103 29.56 -5.66 0.32
C TRP A 103 30.09 -6.15 1.67
N ASP A 104 31.39 -6.00 1.89
CA ASP A 104 32.12 -6.39 3.10
C ASP A 104 31.95 -5.39 4.24
N ALA A 105 31.61 -4.15 3.93
CA ALA A 105 31.39 -3.11 4.93
C ALA A 105 30.03 -3.17 5.61
N VAL A 106 29.05 -3.90 5.03
CA VAL A 106 27.70 -3.99 5.62
C VAL A 106 27.61 -5.17 6.55
N GLU A 107 27.49 -4.88 7.83
CA GLU A 107 27.39 -5.86 8.90
C GLU A 107 25.98 -5.95 9.49
N MET A 108 25.76 -6.94 10.36
CA MET A 108 24.52 -7.11 11.13
C MET A 108 24.21 -5.90 12.02
N SER A 109 25.24 -5.24 12.54
CA SER A 109 25.17 -3.99 13.32
C SER A 109 24.48 -2.86 12.55
N ASP A 110 24.76 -2.72 11.24
CA ASP A 110 24.19 -1.69 10.37
C ASP A 110 22.71 -1.96 10.11
N LEU A 111 22.34 -3.22 9.86
CA LEU A 111 20.94 -3.61 9.73
C LEU A 111 20.15 -3.29 11.00
N LYS A 112 20.74 -3.56 12.17
CA LYS A 112 20.16 -3.22 13.47
C LYS A 112 20.09 -1.71 13.70
N GLY A 113 21.14 -0.98 13.33
CA GLY A 113 21.18 0.49 13.36
C GLY A 113 20.05 1.10 12.54
N TYR A 114 19.88 0.65 11.30
CA TYR A 114 18.78 1.06 10.42
C TYR A 114 17.41 0.81 11.06
N LEU A 115 17.17 -0.40 11.57
CA LEU A 115 15.89 -0.77 12.21
C LEU A 115 15.58 0.10 13.45
N LYS A 116 16.60 0.52 14.20
CA LYS A 116 16.45 1.41 15.36
C LYS A 116 16.15 2.85 14.94
N ALA A 117 16.90 3.36 13.96
CA ALA A 117 16.78 4.75 13.48
C ALA A 117 15.46 4.98 12.72
N ARG A 118 14.90 3.95 12.08
CA ARG A 118 13.71 4.05 11.25
C ARG A 118 12.44 4.15 12.11
N GLY A 119 11.73 5.30 12.07
CA GLY A 119 10.52 5.52 12.87
C GLY A 119 9.36 4.55 12.56
N GLY A 120 9.22 4.11 11.34
CA GLY A 120 8.18 3.16 10.90
C GLY A 120 8.62 1.69 11.04
N LYS A 121 8.53 1.09 12.21
CA LYS A 121 9.04 -0.25 12.53
C LYS A 121 8.64 -1.35 11.52
N THR A 122 7.36 -1.41 11.13
CA THR A 122 6.88 -2.40 10.14
C THR A 122 7.44 -2.11 8.75
N GLN A 123 7.56 -0.84 8.36
CA GLN A 123 8.15 -0.45 7.08
C GLN A 123 9.64 -0.79 7.05
N ALA A 124 10.36 -0.52 8.12
CA ALA A 124 11.77 -0.92 8.25
C ALA A 124 11.97 -2.43 8.05
N ASN A 125 11.08 -3.25 8.60
CA ASN A 125 11.12 -4.70 8.36
C ASN A 125 10.91 -5.07 6.89
N ARG A 126 10.03 -4.37 6.16
CA ARG A 126 9.80 -4.58 4.72
C ARG A 126 10.99 -4.12 3.90
N GLU A 127 11.59 -2.98 4.27
CA GLU A 127 12.81 -2.45 3.67
C GLU A 127 13.97 -3.45 3.83
N MET A 128 14.18 -4.00 5.03
CA MET A 128 15.18 -5.06 5.26
C MET A 128 14.89 -6.35 4.49
N SER A 129 13.62 -6.72 4.31
CA SER A 129 13.25 -7.88 3.50
C SER A 129 13.62 -7.65 2.02
N LEU A 130 13.40 -6.44 1.50
CA LEU A 130 13.81 -6.09 0.13
C LEU A 130 15.32 -6.07 -0.01
N LEU A 131 16.06 -5.51 0.97
CA LEU A 131 17.53 -5.53 0.95
C LEU A 131 18.07 -6.96 0.84
N SER A 132 17.47 -7.90 1.59
CA SER A 132 17.84 -9.33 1.50
C SER A 132 17.51 -9.92 0.12
N ILE A 133 16.40 -9.52 -0.51
CA ILE A 133 16.03 -9.97 -1.86
C ILE A 133 17.06 -9.46 -2.88
N VAL A 134 17.38 -8.16 -2.85
CA VAL A 134 18.38 -7.55 -3.75
C VAL A 134 19.77 -8.16 -3.53
N TRP A 135 20.16 -8.37 -2.28
CA TRP A 135 21.43 -9.00 -1.95
C TRP A 135 21.57 -10.42 -2.52
N ASN A 136 20.53 -11.25 -2.35
CA ASN A 136 20.55 -12.60 -2.88
C ASN A 136 20.52 -12.63 -4.41
N TRP A 137 19.77 -11.73 -5.05
CA TRP A 137 19.82 -11.55 -6.50
C TRP A 137 21.23 -11.14 -6.95
N ALA A 138 21.86 -10.17 -6.29
CA ALA A 138 23.21 -9.73 -6.59
C ALA A 138 24.24 -10.88 -6.48
N ARG A 139 24.01 -11.83 -5.56
CA ARG A 139 24.84 -13.04 -5.49
C ARG A 139 24.67 -13.97 -6.71
N THR A 140 23.44 -14.09 -7.22
CA THR A 140 23.21 -14.90 -8.43
C THR A 140 23.79 -14.26 -9.68
N GLU A 141 23.81 -12.93 -9.74
CA GLU A 141 24.40 -12.16 -10.84
C GLU A 141 25.93 -11.98 -10.71
N GLY A 142 26.54 -12.49 -9.64
CA GLY A 142 27.99 -12.44 -9.46
C GLY A 142 28.56 -11.12 -8.92
N PHE A 143 27.72 -10.17 -8.49
CA PHE A 143 28.17 -8.90 -7.87
C PHE A 143 28.89 -9.14 -6.55
N THR A 144 28.52 -10.19 -5.81
CA THR A 144 29.15 -10.58 -4.55
C THR A 144 29.01 -12.08 -4.31
N LYS A 145 29.95 -12.65 -3.54
CA LYS A 145 29.86 -14.02 -3.01
C LYS A 145 29.41 -14.05 -1.54
N LEU A 146 29.41 -12.90 -0.88
CA LEU A 146 29.09 -12.79 0.55
C LEU A 146 27.62 -13.08 0.82
N PRO A 147 27.30 -13.87 1.85
CA PRO A 147 25.92 -14.06 2.28
C PRO A 147 25.35 -12.75 2.84
N PHE A 148 24.02 -12.63 2.80
CA PHE A 148 23.34 -11.50 3.49
C PHE A 148 23.71 -11.52 4.99
N PRO A 149 24.05 -10.37 5.61
CA PRO A 149 24.54 -10.36 7.00
C PRO A 149 23.63 -10.99 8.04
N ALA A 150 22.33 -11.10 7.74
CA ALA A 150 21.36 -11.77 8.61
C ALA A 150 20.98 -13.19 8.11
N ALA A 151 21.72 -13.76 7.17
CA ALA A 151 21.47 -15.12 6.70
C ALA A 151 21.64 -16.12 7.87
N GLY A 152 20.70 -17.07 7.99
CA GLY A 152 20.70 -18.04 9.09
C GLY A 152 20.16 -17.49 10.43
N MET A 153 19.82 -16.20 10.51
CA MET A 153 19.36 -15.56 11.72
C MET A 153 17.82 -15.44 11.81
N GLU A 154 17.08 -16.18 11.01
CA GLU A 154 15.60 -16.10 10.96
C GLU A 154 14.95 -16.37 12.32
N ARG A 155 15.54 -17.28 13.10
CA ARG A 155 15.05 -17.64 14.44
C ARG A 155 15.42 -16.62 15.52
N SER A 156 16.40 -15.75 15.28
CA SER A 156 16.91 -14.79 16.28
C SER A 156 15.98 -13.60 16.53
N LYS A 157 14.87 -13.50 15.79
CA LYS A 157 13.90 -12.38 15.88
C LYS A 157 14.58 -11.01 15.77
N TRP A 158 15.57 -10.88 14.91
CA TRP A 158 16.37 -9.68 14.77
C TRP A 158 15.62 -8.46 14.22
N LYS A 159 14.51 -8.68 13.51
CA LYS A 159 13.61 -7.63 13.01
C LYS A 159 12.74 -7.06 14.14
N ASN A 160 12.15 -5.89 13.90
CA ASN A 160 11.20 -5.30 14.82
C ASN A 160 10.02 -6.23 15.06
N LYS A 161 9.55 -6.33 16.31
CA LYS A 161 8.33 -7.07 16.64
C LYS A 161 7.13 -6.40 15.99
N GLU A 162 6.42 -7.13 15.15
CA GLU A 162 5.16 -6.70 14.57
C GLU A 162 3.99 -7.25 15.38
N GLN A 163 3.06 -6.38 15.73
CA GLN A 163 1.82 -6.76 16.40
C GLN A 163 0.67 -6.68 15.40
N ALA A 164 -0.12 -7.74 15.33
CA ALA A 164 -1.37 -7.71 14.61
C ALA A 164 -2.30 -6.66 15.25
N ARG A 165 -2.88 -5.80 14.42
CA ARG A 165 -3.88 -4.86 14.87
C ARG A 165 -5.11 -5.63 15.37
N ARG A 166 -5.38 -5.55 16.66
CA ARG A 166 -6.59 -6.10 17.28
C ARG A 166 -7.56 -4.96 17.56
N PHE A 167 -8.47 -4.72 16.65
CA PHE A 167 -9.52 -3.71 16.80
C PHE A 167 -10.85 -4.36 16.48
N LYS A 168 -11.74 -4.44 17.48
CA LYS A 168 -13.09 -4.97 17.34
C LYS A 168 -14.04 -3.86 16.93
N VAL A 169 -14.79 -4.07 15.86
CA VAL A 169 -15.88 -3.21 15.44
C VAL A 169 -17.18 -3.75 16.03
N SER A 170 -17.63 -3.17 17.14
CA SER A 170 -18.92 -3.49 17.73
C SER A 170 -20.09 -2.99 16.87
N ASP A 171 -21.30 -3.48 17.15
CA ASP A 171 -22.51 -3.01 16.47
C ASP A 171 -22.71 -1.51 16.68
N GLU A 172 -22.45 -1.03 17.89
CA GLU A 172 -22.53 0.40 18.22
C GLU A 172 -21.54 1.23 17.41
N LEU A 173 -20.26 0.84 17.34
CA LEU A 173 -19.24 1.54 16.54
C LEU A 173 -19.57 1.50 15.04
N PHE A 174 -20.09 0.38 14.55
CA PHE A 174 -20.55 0.27 13.16
C PHE A 174 -21.68 1.25 12.89
N ALA A 175 -22.72 1.25 13.74
CA ALA A 175 -23.91 2.09 13.58
C ALA A 175 -23.58 3.59 13.61
N LEU A 176 -22.68 4.02 14.51
CA LEU A 176 -22.25 5.41 14.63
C LEU A 176 -21.64 5.95 13.33
N VAL A 177 -20.75 5.19 12.68
CA VAL A 177 -20.13 5.61 11.41
C VAL A 177 -21.10 5.43 10.25
N TYR A 178 -21.90 4.35 10.25
CA TYR A 178 -22.90 4.06 9.22
C TYR A 178 -23.96 5.16 9.13
N ALA A 179 -24.41 5.72 10.26
CA ALA A 179 -25.36 6.81 10.30
C ALA A 179 -24.86 8.08 9.58
N GLN A 180 -23.55 8.34 9.64
CA GLN A 180 -22.90 9.49 9.00
C GLN A 180 -22.43 9.20 7.55
N ALA A 181 -22.51 7.95 7.12
CA ALA A 181 -22.03 7.52 5.80
C ALA A 181 -23.02 7.88 4.69
N ASP A 182 -22.49 8.31 3.52
CA ASP A 182 -23.29 8.40 2.31
C ASP A 182 -23.63 6.99 1.79
N GLN A 183 -24.57 6.90 0.84
CA GLN A 183 -25.08 5.61 0.36
C GLN A 183 -23.97 4.73 -0.27
N VAL A 184 -22.98 5.32 -0.96
CA VAL A 184 -21.88 4.56 -1.57
C VAL A 184 -21.00 3.93 -0.48
N LEU A 185 -20.75 4.65 0.60
CA LEU A 185 -19.99 4.13 1.72
C LEU A 185 -20.78 3.08 2.50
N ARG A 186 -22.08 3.31 2.72
CA ARG A 186 -22.98 2.30 3.34
C ARG A 186 -22.98 1.01 2.56
N ASP A 187 -23.17 1.07 1.24
CA ASP A 187 -23.12 -0.09 0.36
C ASP A 187 -21.77 -0.84 0.48
N CYS A 188 -20.66 -0.11 0.57
CA CYS A 188 -19.34 -0.71 0.78
C CYS A 188 -19.17 -1.37 2.16
N MET A 189 -19.70 -0.73 3.22
CA MET A 189 -19.67 -1.27 4.58
C MET A 189 -20.50 -2.54 4.70
N ASP A 190 -21.71 -2.55 4.11
CA ASP A 190 -22.60 -3.71 4.07
C ASP A 190 -21.97 -4.86 3.29
N LEU A 191 -21.51 -4.61 2.07
CA LEU A 191 -20.86 -5.59 1.24
C LEU A 191 -19.63 -6.22 1.93
N ALA A 192 -18.73 -5.37 2.46
CA ALA A 192 -17.52 -5.85 3.12
C ALA A 192 -17.80 -6.63 4.41
N THR A 193 -18.89 -6.27 5.14
CA THR A 193 -19.29 -6.97 6.37
C THR A 193 -20.00 -8.28 6.07
N ALA A 194 -20.90 -8.30 5.09
CA ALA A 194 -21.66 -9.51 4.73
C ALA A 194 -20.78 -10.59 4.08
N THR A 195 -19.83 -10.19 3.23
CA THR A 195 -19.02 -11.11 2.44
C THR A 195 -17.60 -11.32 2.95
N GLY A 196 -17.13 -10.48 3.86
CA GLY A 196 -15.74 -10.48 4.28
C GLY A 196 -14.74 -10.12 3.18
N MET A 197 -15.15 -9.61 2.03
CA MET A 197 -14.28 -9.23 0.91
C MET A 197 -13.23 -8.18 1.30
N ARG A 198 -12.11 -8.18 0.59
CA ARG A 198 -11.15 -7.06 0.67
C ARG A 198 -11.75 -5.82 0.00
N LEU A 199 -11.40 -4.63 0.47
CA LEU A 199 -11.90 -3.37 -0.12
C LEU A 199 -11.59 -3.24 -1.63
N THR A 200 -10.51 -3.84 -2.09
CA THR A 200 -10.22 -3.92 -3.53
C THR A 200 -11.28 -4.72 -4.24
N ASP A 201 -11.61 -5.90 -3.71
CA ASP A 201 -12.59 -6.81 -4.29
C ASP A 201 -14.00 -6.19 -4.25
N CYS A 202 -14.40 -5.56 -3.12
CA CYS A 202 -15.65 -4.80 -3.05
C CYS A 202 -15.80 -3.74 -4.15
N ARG A 203 -14.69 -3.09 -4.53
CA ARG A 203 -14.70 -2.03 -5.56
C ARG A 203 -14.74 -2.57 -6.99
N THR A 204 -14.24 -3.78 -7.22
CA THR A 204 -14.05 -4.34 -8.56
C THR A 204 -15.05 -5.46 -8.89
N ILE A 205 -15.81 -5.91 -7.89
CA ILE A 205 -16.83 -6.94 -8.12
C ILE A 205 -17.92 -6.42 -9.04
N LEU A 206 -18.33 -7.26 -9.99
CA LEU A 206 -19.35 -6.91 -10.97
C LEU A 206 -20.75 -6.91 -10.34
N LEU A 207 -21.63 -6.10 -10.89
CA LEU A 207 -23.05 -6.13 -10.56
C LEU A 207 -23.64 -7.43 -11.10
N PRO A 208 -24.09 -8.37 -10.24
CA PRO A 208 -24.59 -9.67 -10.70
C PRO A 208 -25.94 -9.52 -11.39
N ARG A 209 -26.18 -10.40 -12.36
CA ARG A 209 -27.49 -10.52 -13.06
C ARG A 209 -28.46 -11.42 -12.30
N SER A 210 -27.94 -12.37 -11.53
CA SER A 210 -28.69 -13.31 -10.68
C SER A 210 -28.55 -12.92 -9.21
N ASP A 211 -29.07 -13.73 -8.31
CA ASP A 211 -28.91 -13.58 -6.87
C ASP A 211 -27.65 -14.30 -6.34
N THR A 212 -26.71 -14.59 -7.23
CA THR A 212 -25.38 -15.10 -6.92
C THR A 212 -24.34 -14.03 -7.20
N LEU A 213 -23.51 -13.72 -6.20
CA LEU A 213 -22.40 -12.80 -6.31
C LEU A 213 -21.09 -13.59 -6.43
N THR A 214 -20.56 -13.68 -7.64
CA THR A 214 -19.32 -14.40 -7.93
C THR A 214 -18.11 -13.49 -7.69
N LEU A 215 -17.17 -13.94 -6.88
CA LEU A 215 -15.91 -13.26 -6.59
C LEU A 215 -14.73 -14.12 -7.07
N GLU A 216 -13.86 -13.52 -7.88
CA GLU A 216 -12.48 -13.95 -8.01
C GLU A 216 -11.59 -13.02 -7.17
N ALA A 217 -11.00 -13.56 -6.10
CA ALA A 217 -10.25 -12.76 -5.14
C ALA A 217 -8.96 -12.20 -5.77
N SER A 218 -8.85 -10.89 -5.93
CA SER A 218 -7.77 -10.17 -6.63
C SER A 218 -6.35 -10.48 -6.14
N LYS A 219 -6.19 -10.99 -4.91
CA LYS A 219 -4.87 -11.32 -4.34
C LYS A 219 -4.48 -12.79 -4.50
N THR A 220 -5.45 -13.69 -4.60
CA THR A 220 -5.22 -15.15 -4.52
C THR A 220 -5.78 -15.92 -5.69
N GLY A 221 -6.56 -15.29 -6.58
CA GLY A 221 -7.26 -15.94 -7.67
C GLY A 221 -8.32 -16.99 -7.23
N LYS A 222 -8.64 -17.05 -5.92
CA LYS A 222 -9.67 -17.98 -5.45
C LYS A 222 -11.04 -17.48 -5.82
N GLU A 223 -11.84 -18.37 -6.38
CA GLU A 223 -13.24 -18.12 -6.69
C GLU A 223 -14.14 -18.45 -5.50
N ALA A 224 -15.21 -17.69 -5.35
CA ALA A 224 -16.29 -17.96 -4.41
C ALA A 224 -17.60 -17.37 -4.90
N ASP A 225 -18.67 -18.09 -4.67
CA ASP A 225 -20.05 -17.66 -4.92
C ASP A 225 -20.75 -17.38 -3.60
N PHE A 226 -21.39 -16.22 -3.52
CA PHE A 226 -22.23 -15.85 -2.39
C PHE A 226 -23.69 -15.84 -2.83
N ASP A 227 -24.51 -16.62 -2.14
CA ASP A 227 -25.97 -16.53 -2.28
C ASP A 227 -26.45 -15.25 -1.58
N ILE A 228 -26.87 -14.28 -2.38
CA ILE A 228 -27.31 -12.97 -1.90
C ILE A 228 -28.57 -13.09 -1.04
N SER A 229 -29.45 -14.07 -1.33
CA SER A 229 -30.73 -14.26 -0.62
C SER A 229 -30.54 -14.62 0.86
N LEU A 230 -29.38 -15.20 1.21
CA LEU A 230 -29.03 -15.55 2.59
C LEU A 230 -28.57 -14.35 3.44
N SER A 231 -28.40 -13.17 2.83
CA SER A 231 -27.96 -11.97 3.52
C SER A 231 -29.14 -11.05 3.82
N ALA A 232 -29.19 -10.51 5.04
CA ALA A 232 -30.20 -9.53 5.42
C ALA A 232 -30.08 -8.17 4.69
N VAL A 233 -28.89 -7.83 4.17
CA VAL A 233 -28.59 -6.49 3.61
C VAL A 233 -28.29 -6.50 2.10
N LEU A 234 -27.76 -7.59 1.55
CA LEU A 234 -27.36 -7.63 0.15
C LEU A 234 -28.52 -7.60 -0.86
N PRO A 235 -29.69 -8.21 -0.61
CA PRO A 235 -30.85 -8.10 -1.52
C PRO A 235 -31.28 -6.65 -1.76
N GLU A 236 -31.38 -5.87 -0.69
CA GLU A 236 -31.77 -4.45 -0.78
C GLU A 236 -30.69 -3.62 -1.49
N LEU A 237 -29.41 -3.84 -1.18
CA LEU A 237 -28.30 -3.21 -1.88
C LEU A 237 -28.38 -3.51 -3.37
N LEU A 238 -28.59 -4.76 -3.76
CA LEU A 238 -28.66 -5.18 -5.15
C LEU A 238 -29.85 -4.55 -5.87
N ALA A 239 -31.04 -4.53 -5.24
CA ALA A 239 -32.23 -3.89 -5.78
C ALA A 239 -31.98 -2.38 -6.04
N ARG A 240 -31.41 -1.66 -5.08
CA ARG A 240 -31.02 -0.26 -5.26
C ARG A 240 -30.07 -0.06 -6.43
N ARG A 241 -29.07 -0.94 -6.55
CA ARG A 241 -28.07 -0.83 -7.62
C ARG A 241 -28.65 -1.10 -9.00
N ARG A 242 -29.56 -2.06 -9.11
CA ARG A 242 -30.28 -2.40 -10.37
C ARG A 242 -31.27 -1.32 -10.79
N SER A 243 -31.84 -0.56 -9.84
CA SER A 243 -32.80 0.50 -10.12
C SER A 243 -32.18 1.82 -10.61
N LEU A 244 -30.87 1.97 -10.58
CA LEU A 244 -30.20 3.19 -11.05
C LEU A 244 -30.37 3.35 -12.57
N LYS A 245 -30.70 4.59 -13.01
CA LYS A 245 -30.87 4.94 -14.44
C LYS A 245 -29.62 4.68 -15.28
N ALA A 246 -28.42 4.78 -14.67
CA ALA A 246 -27.14 4.55 -15.30
C ALA A 246 -26.31 3.59 -14.42
N PRO A 247 -26.64 2.28 -14.40
CA PRO A 247 -25.88 1.32 -13.61
C PRO A 247 -24.48 1.16 -14.20
N HIS A 248 -23.47 1.24 -13.35
CA HIS A 248 -22.11 0.86 -13.73
C HIS A 248 -21.98 -0.66 -13.72
N LEU A 249 -21.03 -1.18 -14.52
CA LEU A 249 -20.72 -2.61 -14.54
C LEU A 249 -20.34 -3.16 -13.14
N MET A 250 -19.67 -2.32 -12.31
CA MET A 250 -19.30 -2.70 -10.95
C MET A 250 -20.48 -2.55 -9.99
N LEU A 251 -20.59 -3.46 -9.01
CA LEU A 251 -21.63 -3.43 -7.97
C LEU A 251 -21.59 -2.10 -7.19
N LEU A 252 -20.38 -1.64 -6.81
CA LEU A 252 -20.21 -0.32 -6.21
C LEU A 252 -19.90 0.71 -7.28
N SER A 253 -20.77 1.69 -7.44
CA SER A 253 -20.54 2.86 -8.29
C SER A 253 -21.14 4.11 -7.67
N THR A 254 -20.76 5.29 -8.17
CA THR A 254 -21.37 6.56 -7.79
C THR A 254 -22.82 6.63 -8.31
N PRO A 255 -23.66 7.54 -7.79
CA PRO A 255 -25.00 7.77 -8.34
C PRO A 255 -25.01 8.17 -9.82
N THR A 256 -23.90 8.72 -10.33
CA THR A 256 -23.71 9.10 -11.73
C THR A 256 -23.12 7.97 -12.59
N GLY A 257 -23.09 6.72 -12.10
CA GLY A 257 -22.59 5.57 -12.85
C GLY A 257 -21.07 5.54 -13.06
N ARG A 258 -20.27 6.15 -12.20
CA ARG A 258 -18.80 6.09 -12.25
C ARG A 258 -18.24 5.05 -11.28
N PRO A 259 -17.12 4.38 -11.63
CA PRO A 259 -16.47 3.44 -10.72
C PRO A 259 -15.98 4.15 -9.46
N VAL A 260 -16.04 3.46 -8.33
CA VAL A 260 -15.57 3.99 -7.04
C VAL A 260 -14.09 3.72 -6.87
N SER A 261 -13.27 4.78 -6.85
CA SER A 261 -11.84 4.68 -6.62
C SER A 261 -11.51 4.46 -5.13
N GLN A 262 -10.32 3.92 -4.86
CA GLN A 262 -9.83 3.78 -3.48
C GLN A 262 -9.78 5.13 -2.75
N ARG A 263 -9.36 6.20 -3.44
CA ARG A 263 -9.31 7.55 -2.88
C ARG A 263 -10.71 8.04 -2.51
N MET A 264 -11.71 7.82 -3.37
CA MET A 264 -13.10 8.22 -3.09
C MET A 264 -13.66 7.52 -1.85
N LEU A 265 -13.43 6.20 -1.70
CA LEU A 265 -13.86 5.49 -0.49
C LEU A 265 -13.13 5.98 0.75
N ARG A 266 -11.83 6.27 0.63
CA ARG A 266 -11.05 6.80 1.74
C ARG A 266 -11.57 8.16 2.20
N THR A 267 -11.84 9.09 1.27
CA THR A 267 -12.37 10.41 1.60
C THR A 267 -13.71 10.29 2.32
N ARG A 268 -14.67 9.52 1.75
CA ARG A 268 -15.98 9.29 2.38
C ARG A 268 -15.88 8.68 3.77
N TRP A 269 -14.97 7.71 3.92
CA TRP A 269 -14.72 7.10 5.21
C TRP A 269 -14.17 8.08 6.24
N ASP A 270 -13.18 8.88 5.84
CA ASP A 270 -12.56 9.85 6.74
C ASP A 270 -13.56 10.95 7.15
N GLU A 271 -14.43 11.39 6.24
CA GLU A 271 -15.53 12.34 6.50
C GLU A 271 -16.59 11.74 7.45
N ALA A 272 -17.12 10.56 7.14
CA ALA A 272 -18.15 9.92 7.98
C ALA A 272 -17.62 9.61 9.39
N ARG A 273 -16.40 9.10 9.48
CA ARG A 273 -15.73 8.84 10.76
C ARG A 273 -15.47 10.11 11.57
N ALA A 274 -15.06 11.19 10.92
CA ALA A 274 -14.85 12.47 11.58
C ALA A 274 -16.17 13.06 12.08
N ALA A 275 -17.24 12.99 11.27
CA ALA A 275 -18.58 13.45 11.66
C ALA A 275 -19.12 12.65 12.85
N ALA A 276 -19.00 11.31 12.83
CA ALA A 276 -19.42 10.46 13.95
C ALA A 276 -18.66 10.80 15.25
N ALA A 277 -17.35 10.97 15.17
CA ALA A 277 -16.55 11.33 16.33
C ALA A 277 -16.88 12.72 16.87
N LYS A 278 -17.11 13.69 15.97
CA LYS A 278 -17.51 15.06 16.35
C LYS A 278 -18.87 15.08 17.05
N SER A 279 -19.86 14.35 16.53
CA SER A 279 -21.18 14.23 17.16
C SER A 279 -21.10 13.65 18.58
N LEU A 280 -20.22 12.67 18.82
CA LEU A 280 -19.99 12.10 20.14
C LEU A 280 -19.30 13.09 21.09
N ASP A 281 -18.33 13.88 20.60
CA ASP A 281 -17.69 14.91 21.41
C ASP A 281 -18.71 16.01 21.81
N GLU A 282 -19.54 16.47 20.87
CA GLU A 282 -20.61 17.44 21.13
C GLU A 282 -21.60 16.93 22.18
N GLN A 283 -22.00 15.65 22.13
CA GLN A 283 -22.84 15.02 23.15
C GLN A 283 -22.10 14.94 24.49
N ALA A 284 -20.83 14.61 24.52
CA ALA A 284 -20.03 14.54 25.73
C ALA A 284 -19.89 15.91 26.42
N ASP A 285 -19.86 17.01 25.66
CA ASP A 285 -19.75 18.37 26.20
C ASP A 285 -21.04 18.80 26.95
N HIS A 286 -22.17 18.15 26.64
CA HIS A 286 -23.47 18.40 27.31
C HIS A 286 -23.85 17.33 28.34
N THR A 287 -22.90 16.46 28.70
CA THR A 287 -23.12 15.30 29.58
C THR A 287 -22.06 15.29 30.67
N GLU A 288 -22.39 14.77 31.84
CA GLU A 288 -21.46 14.65 32.97
C GLU A 288 -21.29 13.19 33.43
N GLY A 289 -20.29 12.92 34.29
CA GLY A 289 -20.06 11.64 34.91
C GLY A 289 -19.70 10.51 33.96
N GLU A 290 -20.13 9.30 34.28
CA GLU A 290 -19.79 8.08 33.53
C GLU A 290 -20.21 8.11 32.06
N GLU A 291 -21.35 8.76 31.76
CA GLU A 291 -21.82 8.84 30.36
C GLU A 291 -20.93 9.76 29.51
N ARG A 292 -20.38 10.82 30.07
CA ARG A 292 -19.36 11.64 29.39
C ARG A 292 -18.12 10.82 29.04
N GLU A 293 -17.60 10.06 30.01
CA GLU A 293 -16.42 9.20 29.79
C GLU A 293 -16.71 8.13 28.72
N ARG A 294 -17.90 7.55 28.75
CA ARG A 294 -18.34 6.58 27.74
C ARG A 294 -18.35 7.19 26.33
N LEU A 295 -18.97 8.38 26.16
CA LEU A 295 -19.02 9.08 24.87
C LEU A 295 -17.62 9.45 24.36
N GLN A 296 -16.73 9.93 25.22
CA GLN A 296 -15.35 10.22 24.87
C GLN A 296 -14.58 8.95 24.46
N SER A 297 -14.80 7.84 25.16
CA SER A 297 -14.22 6.53 24.81
C SER A 297 -14.70 6.05 23.43
N LEU A 298 -16.00 6.19 23.13
CA LEU A 298 -16.56 5.88 21.82
C LEU A 298 -15.99 6.77 20.73
N ALA A 299 -15.88 8.08 20.95
CA ALA A 299 -15.27 9.01 20.00
C ALA A 299 -13.80 8.63 19.70
N ALA A 300 -13.04 8.28 20.73
CA ALA A 300 -11.67 7.80 20.58
C ALA A 300 -11.58 6.46 19.81
N ALA A 301 -12.54 5.55 20.04
CA ALA A 301 -12.63 4.29 19.31
C ALA A 301 -13.00 4.51 17.84
N VAL A 302 -13.99 5.36 17.54
CA VAL A 302 -14.39 5.76 16.17
C VAL A 302 -13.18 6.34 15.43
N ARG A 303 -12.39 7.23 16.02
CA ARG A 303 -11.18 7.81 15.41
C ARG A 303 -10.13 6.76 15.06
N LYS A 304 -10.07 5.66 15.79
CA LYS A 304 -9.14 4.54 15.53
C LYS A 304 -9.66 3.55 14.50
N MET A 305 -10.91 3.59 14.10
CA MET A 305 -11.53 2.68 13.15
C MET A 305 -11.01 2.88 11.73
N PHE A 306 -10.88 1.81 10.96
CA PHE A 306 -10.58 1.84 9.52
C PHE A 306 -11.63 1.08 8.72
N LEU A 307 -11.93 1.53 7.51
CA LEU A 307 -12.88 0.83 6.63
C LEU A 307 -12.51 -0.65 6.41
N ARG A 308 -11.21 -0.97 6.33
CA ARG A 308 -10.73 -2.36 6.22
C ARG A 308 -11.08 -3.24 7.43
N ASP A 309 -11.44 -2.64 8.57
CA ASP A 309 -11.83 -3.39 9.76
C ASP A 309 -13.22 -4.06 9.59
N MET A 310 -13.99 -3.68 8.55
CA MET A 310 -15.24 -4.35 8.16
C MET A 310 -15.01 -5.84 7.85
N ARG A 311 -13.89 -6.18 7.21
CA ARG A 311 -13.52 -7.58 6.96
C ARG A 311 -13.23 -8.35 8.27
N LYS A 312 -12.72 -7.67 9.31
CA LYS A 312 -12.57 -8.28 10.65
C LYS A 312 -13.92 -8.46 11.33
N ARG A 313 -14.80 -7.45 11.19
CA ARG A 313 -16.17 -7.56 11.67
C ARG A 313 -16.88 -8.76 11.04
N ALA A 314 -16.78 -8.96 9.73
CA ALA A 314 -17.30 -10.15 9.05
C ALA A 314 -16.78 -11.45 9.68
N SER A 315 -15.48 -11.52 9.96
CA SER A 315 -14.87 -12.65 10.66
C SER A 315 -15.44 -12.85 12.08
N ASP A 316 -15.62 -11.76 12.84
CA ASP A 316 -16.15 -11.85 14.20
C ASP A 316 -17.64 -12.21 14.25
N LEU A 317 -18.40 -11.94 13.19
CA LEU A 317 -19.81 -12.31 13.04
C LEU A 317 -20.02 -13.77 12.60
N ALA A 318 -19.00 -14.42 12.06
CA ALA A 318 -19.07 -15.83 11.67
C ALA A 318 -19.15 -16.74 12.90
N ASP A 319 -19.93 -17.82 12.79
CA ASP A 319 -20.27 -18.72 13.91
C ASP A 319 -19.06 -19.46 14.49
N SER A 320 -18.07 -19.78 13.65
CA SER A 320 -16.85 -20.48 14.06
C SER A 320 -15.60 -19.89 13.41
N ASP A 321 -14.43 -20.33 13.85
CA ASP A 321 -13.16 -19.96 13.23
C ASP A 321 -13.01 -20.57 11.83
N GLU A 322 -13.58 -21.76 11.64
CA GLU A 322 -13.64 -22.46 10.37
C GLU A 322 -14.50 -21.68 9.36
N ALA A 323 -15.73 -21.32 9.74
CA ALA A 323 -16.63 -20.51 8.93
C ALA A 323 -16.01 -19.12 8.61
N ALA A 324 -15.34 -18.51 9.58
CA ALA A 324 -14.61 -17.26 9.37
C ALA A 324 -13.44 -17.43 8.38
N ALA A 325 -12.69 -18.52 8.45
CA ALA A 325 -11.58 -18.79 7.54
C ALA A 325 -12.09 -19.05 6.10
N GLU A 326 -13.19 -19.77 5.96
CA GLU A 326 -13.87 -20.02 4.70
C GLU A 326 -14.38 -18.72 4.08
N LEU A 327 -15.18 -17.93 4.84
CA LEU A 327 -15.69 -16.63 4.41
C LEU A 327 -14.56 -15.69 3.94
N LEU A 328 -13.44 -15.70 4.64
CA LEU A 328 -12.27 -14.89 4.27
C LEU A 328 -11.39 -15.53 3.20
N GLN A 329 -11.69 -16.74 2.73
CA GLN A 329 -10.92 -17.53 1.76
C GLN A 329 -9.46 -17.75 2.18
N HIS A 330 -9.20 -17.92 3.49
CA HIS A 330 -7.88 -18.19 3.98
C HIS A 330 -7.53 -19.67 3.80
N SER A 331 -6.32 -19.95 3.30
CA SER A 331 -5.79 -21.32 3.18
C SER A 331 -5.35 -21.92 4.53
N ASP A 332 -5.12 -21.07 5.54
CA ASP A 332 -4.69 -21.47 6.87
C ASP A 332 -5.54 -20.74 7.92
N ILE A 333 -6.29 -21.51 8.70
CA ILE A 333 -7.13 -21.00 9.78
C ILE A 333 -6.36 -20.19 10.83
N ARG A 334 -5.06 -20.50 11.01
CA ARG A 334 -4.18 -19.74 11.92
C ARG A 334 -4.06 -18.28 11.51
N LEU A 335 -4.15 -17.96 10.21
CA LEU A 335 -4.17 -16.57 9.73
C LEU A 335 -5.42 -15.85 10.21
N THR A 336 -6.59 -16.51 10.16
CA THR A 336 -7.87 -15.96 10.63
C THR A 336 -7.79 -15.69 12.13
N ARG A 337 -7.40 -16.68 12.93
CA ARG A 337 -7.25 -16.53 14.38
C ARG A 337 -6.27 -15.43 14.78
N ARG A 338 -5.15 -15.34 14.09
CA ARG A 338 -4.09 -14.38 14.43
C ARG A 338 -4.43 -12.94 14.05
N HIS A 339 -5.05 -12.71 12.89
CA HIS A 339 -5.15 -11.39 12.27
C HIS A 339 -6.56 -10.84 12.14
N TYR A 340 -7.59 -11.70 12.15
CA TYR A 340 -8.97 -11.31 11.86
C TYR A 340 -9.94 -11.55 13.00
N ARG A 341 -9.81 -12.62 13.77
CA ARG A 341 -10.65 -12.83 14.95
C ARG A 341 -10.21 -11.90 16.07
N THR A 342 -11.14 -11.12 16.58
CA THR A 342 -10.93 -10.23 17.74
C THR A 342 -11.64 -10.77 18.98
N THR A 343 -12.64 -11.63 18.81
CA THR A 343 -13.37 -12.31 19.87
C THR A 343 -12.57 -13.48 20.44
N ALA A 344 -12.65 -13.69 21.75
CA ALA A 344 -12.05 -14.85 22.39
C ALA A 344 -12.74 -16.15 21.95
N THR A 345 -11.96 -17.21 21.78
CA THR A 345 -12.49 -18.54 21.51
C THR A 345 -13.31 -19.02 22.71
N LYS A 346 -14.57 -19.37 22.49
CA LYS A 346 -15.40 -19.99 23.52
C LYS A 346 -14.96 -21.42 23.70
N LEU A 347 -14.35 -21.72 24.83
CA LEU A 347 -13.96 -23.07 25.19
C LEU A 347 -15.08 -23.72 26.02
N LYS A 348 -15.37 -25.00 25.73
CA LYS A 348 -16.20 -25.82 26.62
C LYS A 348 -15.30 -26.38 27.71
N PRO A 349 -15.61 -26.14 29.01
CA PRO A 349 -14.86 -26.75 30.06
C PRO A 349 -15.04 -28.28 30.02
N VAL A 350 -13.96 -28.99 30.23
CA VAL A 350 -14.00 -30.42 30.49
C VAL A 350 -14.07 -30.61 31.98
N ARG A 351 -14.65 -31.73 32.42
CA ARG A 351 -14.83 -32.00 33.84
C ARG A 351 -13.54 -31.83 34.63
#